data_4dbe8587312585df1fa68a1a98a8ded5
#
_entry.id   4dbe8587312585df1fa68a1a98a8ded5
#
_cell.length_a   1.000
_cell.length_b   1.000
_cell.length_c   1.000
_cell.angle_alpha   90.00
_cell.angle_beta   90.00
_cell.angle_gamma   90.00
#
_symmetry.space_group_name_H-M   'P 1'
#
loop_
_entity.id
_entity.type
_entity.pdbx_description
1 polymer ?
#
loop_
_entity_poly.entity_id
_entity_poly.type
_entity_poly.pdbx_seq_one_letter_code
_entity_poly.pdbx_strand_id
1 'polypeptide(L)'
;MRKKILSIILTTTMVLGLIPCIPCVNQVKAESSWKLVWSDEFDGDSLNTNVWTRETGGSGWGNNELQYYTDRTDNSYVSDGTLKIVAKRENYSNCRFTSARLKTAGKKSFKYGKMEARIKVNGGNQDGVWPAFWMMGEKGKWPDNGELDIMEHANDRNYVGGCIHW
;
A
#
# COMPACT_ATOMS: atom_id res chain seq x y z
N MET A 1 -48.80 74.30 -34.13
CA MET A 1 -48.79 72.99 -33.36
C MET A 1 -47.42 72.81 -32.69
N ARG A 2 -47.32 73.07 -31.39
CA ARG A 2 -46.09 72.99 -30.68
C ARG A 2 -46.05 71.63 -29.94
N LYS A 3 -45.10 70.75 -30.32
CA LYS A 3 -44.85 69.46 -29.62
C LYS A 3 -44.04 69.73 -28.34
N LYS A 4 -44.58 69.40 -27.18
CA LYS A 4 -43.89 69.42 -25.94
C LYS A 4 -43.04 68.15 -25.85
N ILE A 5 -41.72 68.31 -25.66
CA ILE A 5 -40.78 67.23 -25.38
C ILE A 5 -40.69 67.06 -23.85
N LEU A 6 -41.12 65.92 -23.34
CA LEU A 6 -41.06 65.56 -21.99
C LEU A 6 -39.69 64.91 -21.72
N SER A 7 -38.84 65.61 -20.93
CA SER A 7 -37.53 65.10 -20.55
C SER A 7 -37.68 64.25 -19.28
N ILE A 8 -37.40 62.93 -19.41
CA ILE A 8 -37.36 62.02 -18.25
C ILE A 8 -35.92 61.98 -17.74
N ILE A 9 -35.71 62.56 -16.55
CA ILE A 9 -34.43 62.44 -15.84
C ILE A 9 -34.43 61.09 -15.12
N LEU A 10 -33.60 60.17 -15.58
CA LEU A 10 -33.38 58.89 -14.91
C LEU A 10 -32.28 59.05 -13.85
N THR A 11 -32.66 59.08 -12.59
CA THR A 11 -31.74 59.11 -11.47
C THR A 11 -31.26 57.66 -11.19
N THR A 12 -30.03 57.37 -11.56
CA THR A 12 -29.38 56.08 -11.26
C THR A 12 -28.83 56.13 -9.84
N THR A 13 -29.53 55.48 -8.94
CA THR A 13 -29.04 55.29 -7.56
C THR A 13 -27.99 54.20 -7.57
N MET A 14 -26.73 54.56 -7.36
CA MET A 14 -25.62 53.65 -7.25
C MET A 14 -25.62 53.06 -5.83
N VAL A 15 -26.12 51.82 -5.69
CA VAL A 15 -25.99 51.05 -4.43
C VAL A 15 -24.57 50.49 -4.34
N LEU A 16 -23.71 51.14 -3.54
CA LEU A 16 -22.44 50.52 -3.15
C LEU A 16 -22.73 49.33 -2.22
N GLY A 17 -22.74 48.15 -2.78
CA GLY A 17 -22.75 46.91 -2.00
C GLY A 17 -21.42 46.78 -1.23
N LEU A 18 -21.47 46.85 0.09
CA LEU A 18 -20.40 46.39 0.95
C LEU A 18 -20.24 44.87 0.77
N ILE A 19 -19.24 44.46 0.01
CA ILE A 19 -18.82 43.07 -0.02
C ILE A 19 -18.15 42.77 1.32
N PRO A 20 -18.70 41.86 2.16
CA PRO A 20 -18.01 41.49 3.38
C PRO A 20 -16.70 40.79 2.99
N CYS A 21 -15.58 41.39 3.41
CA CYS A 21 -14.28 40.74 3.28
C CYS A 21 -14.30 39.49 4.15
N ILE A 22 -14.53 38.34 3.55
CA ILE A 22 -14.43 37.07 4.23
C ILE A 22 -12.94 36.89 4.55
N PRO A 23 -12.56 36.83 5.84
CA PRO A 23 -11.15 36.58 6.20
C PRO A 23 -10.75 35.27 5.54
N CYS A 24 -9.69 35.33 4.74
CA CYS A 24 -9.05 34.15 4.20
C CYS A 24 -8.58 33.32 5.39
N VAL A 25 -9.37 32.33 5.79
CA VAL A 25 -8.96 31.36 6.79
C VAL A 25 -7.80 30.60 6.15
N ASN A 26 -6.58 30.99 6.51
CA ASN A 26 -5.40 30.19 6.21
C ASN A 26 -5.67 28.82 6.83
N GLN A 27 -6.00 27.84 5.99
CA GLN A 27 -6.01 26.46 6.42
C GLN A 27 -4.57 26.13 6.82
N VAL A 28 -4.34 26.09 8.12
CA VAL A 28 -3.12 25.53 8.68
C VAL A 28 -3.16 24.05 8.25
N LYS A 29 -2.43 23.73 7.19
CA LYS A 29 -2.10 22.36 6.87
C LYS A 29 -1.34 21.85 8.09
N ALA A 30 -1.97 21.01 8.89
CA ALA A 30 -1.27 20.26 9.90
C ALA A 30 -0.20 19.45 9.15
N GLU A 31 1.06 19.88 9.24
CA GLU A 31 2.17 19.06 8.82
C GLU A 31 2.04 17.73 9.58
N SER A 32 2.02 16.64 8.85
CA SER A 32 1.97 15.34 9.49
C SER A 32 3.22 15.22 10.36
N SER A 33 3.05 15.09 11.66
CA SER A 33 4.15 14.94 12.62
C SER A 33 4.85 13.56 12.52
N TRP A 34 4.60 12.82 11.45
CA TRP A 34 5.21 11.52 11.21
C TRP A 34 6.70 11.67 10.90
N LYS A 35 7.52 10.94 11.64
CA LYS A 35 8.96 10.84 11.41
C LYS A 35 9.27 9.48 10.81
N LEU A 36 9.97 9.46 9.67
CA LEU A 36 10.49 8.22 9.10
C LEU A 36 11.49 7.58 10.08
N VAL A 37 11.22 6.36 10.49
CA VAL A 37 12.06 5.59 11.41
C VAL A 37 12.82 4.47 10.72
N TRP A 38 12.30 4.00 9.60
CA TRP A 38 12.93 2.99 8.76
C TRP A 38 12.32 2.98 7.37
N SER A 39 13.13 2.70 6.37
CA SER A 39 12.69 2.37 5.02
C SER A 39 13.64 1.37 4.37
N ASP A 40 13.17 0.67 3.35
CA ASP A 40 13.97 -0.07 2.39
C ASP A 40 13.45 0.28 1.00
N GLU A 41 14.23 1.04 0.28
CA GLU A 41 13.86 1.54 -1.06
C GLU A 41 14.33 0.59 -2.17
N PHE A 42 15.03 -0.50 -1.79
CA PHE A 42 15.56 -1.52 -2.71
C PHE A 42 16.44 -0.95 -3.82
N ASP A 43 17.23 0.09 -3.51
CA ASP A 43 18.11 0.79 -4.46
C ASP A 43 19.35 0.00 -4.87
N GLY A 44 19.63 -1.10 -4.15
CA GLY A 44 20.75 -2.00 -4.46
C GLY A 44 20.44 -2.98 -5.59
N ASP A 45 21.32 -3.93 -5.76
CA ASP A 45 21.25 -5.04 -6.73
C ASP A 45 20.90 -6.39 -6.07
N SER A 46 20.76 -6.40 -4.75
CA SER A 46 20.50 -7.60 -3.97
C SER A 46 19.63 -7.32 -2.73
N LEU A 47 18.95 -8.34 -2.25
CA LEU A 47 18.14 -8.26 -1.03
C LEU A 47 19.04 -8.04 0.18
N ASN A 48 18.73 -7.05 0.99
CA ASN A 48 19.45 -6.80 2.24
C ASN A 48 19.15 -7.89 3.28
N THR A 49 20.00 -8.89 3.35
CA THR A 49 19.84 -10.04 4.26
C THR A 49 20.03 -9.70 5.73
N ASN A 50 20.54 -8.51 6.09
CA ASN A 50 20.53 -8.02 7.47
C ASN A 50 19.13 -7.64 7.96
N VAL A 51 18.19 -7.41 7.05
CA VAL A 51 16.81 -7.03 7.32
C VAL A 51 15.84 -8.14 6.94
N TRP A 52 16.03 -8.74 5.77
CA TRP A 52 15.12 -9.72 5.19
C TRP A 52 15.64 -11.14 5.32
N THR A 53 14.74 -12.06 5.60
CA THR A 53 14.99 -13.51 5.55
C THR A 53 14.03 -14.14 4.57
N ARG A 54 14.54 -14.96 3.66
CA ARG A 54 13.72 -15.83 2.81
C ARG A 54 13.31 -17.05 3.60
N GLU A 55 12.02 -17.31 3.66
CA GLU A 55 11.50 -18.55 4.23
C GLU A 55 11.46 -19.63 3.15
N THR A 56 11.64 -20.89 3.54
CA THR A 56 11.65 -22.03 2.63
C THR A 56 10.71 -23.13 3.10
N GLY A 57 10.08 -23.82 2.17
CA GLY A 57 9.20 -24.94 2.45
C GLY A 57 7.97 -25.02 1.56
N GLY A 58 7.38 -26.22 1.50
CA GLY A 58 6.20 -26.53 0.68
C GLY A 58 5.17 -27.35 1.45
N SER A 59 4.93 -27.05 2.73
CA SER A 59 4.00 -27.78 3.60
C SER A 59 2.59 -27.17 3.62
N GLY A 60 2.25 -26.27 2.68
CA GLY A 60 0.94 -25.61 2.59
C GLY A 60 0.74 -24.42 3.52
N TRP A 61 1.71 -24.10 4.38
CA TRP A 61 1.79 -22.90 5.22
C TRP A 61 0.50 -22.55 6.00
N GLY A 62 -0.28 -23.54 6.39
CA GLY A 62 -1.55 -23.38 7.10
C GLY A 62 -2.76 -23.09 6.22
N ASN A 63 -2.57 -22.77 4.94
CA ASN A 63 -3.61 -22.36 4.00
C ASN A 63 -3.80 -23.31 2.80
N ASN A 64 -3.20 -24.51 2.85
CA ASN A 64 -3.15 -25.44 1.71
C ASN A 64 -2.53 -24.82 0.44
N GLU A 65 -1.54 -23.97 0.63
CA GLU A 65 -0.80 -23.30 -0.45
C GLU A 65 -0.07 -24.32 -1.31
N LEU A 66 -0.06 -24.12 -2.61
CA LEU A 66 0.40 -25.11 -3.61
C LEU A 66 1.89 -24.99 -3.97
N GLN A 67 2.52 -23.86 -3.63
CA GLN A 67 3.90 -23.56 -3.98
C GLN A 67 4.88 -24.03 -2.91
N TYR A 68 6.11 -24.19 -3.33
CA TYR A 68 7.28 -24.22 -2.47
C TYR A 68 7.89 -22.81 -2.41
N TYR A 69 8.07 -22.25 -1.24
CA TYR A 69 8.84 -21.03 -1.06
C TYR A 69 10.33 -21.34 -1.08
N THR A 70 11.09 -20.60 -1.87
CA THR A 70 12.52 -20.82 -2.05
C THR A 70 13.35 -19.61 -1.61
N ASP A 71 14.61 -19.84 -1.34
CA ASP A 71 15.61 -18.78 -1.10
C ASP A 71 16.33 -18.33 -2.38
N ARG A 72 15.93 -18.84 -3.54
CA ARG A 72 16.54 -18.55 -4.84
C ARG A 72 16.23 -17.12 -5.30
N THR A 73 17.18 -16.52 -6.00
CA THR A 73 16.99 -15.24 -6.69
C THR A 73 15.96 -15.32 -7.83
N ASP A 74 15.65 -16.49 -8.31
CA ASP A 74 14.58 -16.76 -9.28
C ASP A 74 13.18 -16.39 -8.77
N ASN A 75 12.97 -16.49 -7.46
CA ASN A 75 11.69 -16.20 -6.83
C ASN A 75 11.69 -14.89 -6.05
N SER A 76 12.86 -14.36 -5.65
CA SER A 76 12.93 -13.01 -5.07
C SER A 76 14.26 -12.35 -5.34
N TYR A 77 14.21 -11.14 -5.91
CA TYR A 77 15.40 -10.36 -6.25
C TYR A 77 15.10 -8.88 -6.24
N VAL A 78 16.18 -8.09 -6.15
CA VAL A 78 16.13 -6.63 -6.24
C VAL A 78 16.69 -6.22 -7.59
N SER A 79 15.99 -5.35 -8.29
CA SER A 79 16.47 -4.64 -9.47
C SER A 79 15.62 -3.39 -9.73
N ASP A 80 16.19 -2.41 -10.38
CA ASP A 80 15.49 -1.18 -10.79
C ASP A 80 14.74 -0.51 -9.63
N GLY A 81 15.36 -0.42 -8.45
CA GLY A 81 14.79 0.20 -7.28
C GLY A 81 13.52 -0.51 -6.74
N THR A 82 13.38 -1.80 -6.96
CA THR A 82 12.24 -2.56 -6.45
C THR A 82 12.60 -3.99 -6.06
N LEU A 83 11.96 -4.50 -5.02
CA LEU A 83 11.90 -5.93 -4.72
C LEU A 83 10.90 -6.62 -5.64
N LYS A 84 11.31 -7.68 -6.30
CA LYS A 84 10.46 -8.58 -7.10
C LYS A 84 10.23 -9.87 -6.32
N ILE A 85 8.97 -10.27 -6.22
CA ILE A 85 8.54 -11.59 -5.74
C ILE A 85 7.82 -12.26 -6.90
N VAL A 86 8.32 -13.43 -7.30
CA VAL A 86 7.92 -14.11 -8.53
C VAL A 86 7.40 -15.51 -8.23
N ALA A 87 6.12 -15.72 -8.50
CA ALA A 87 5.55 -17.06 -8.56
C ALA A 87 5.83 -17.69 -9.93
N LYS A 88 6.30 -18.93 -9.93
CA LYS A 88 6.67 -19.67 -11.14
C LYS A 88 5.96 -21.02 -11.16
N ARG A 89 5.55 -21.44 -12.36
CA ARG A 89 5.08 -22.81 -12.58
C ARG A 89 6.27 -23.68 -12.95
N GLU A 90 6.77 -24.40 -11.98
CA GLU A 90 7.89 -25.33 -12.12
C GLU A 90 7.79 -26.43 -11.06
N ASN A 91 8.27 -27.62 -11.36
CA ASN A 91 8.39 -28.68 -10.38
C ASN A 91 9.61 -28.40 -9.48
N TYR A 92 9.38 -28.33 -8.20
CA TYR A 92 10.42 -28.13 -7.21
C TYR A 92 10.06 -28.87 -5.92
N SER A 93 10.94 -29.79 -5.50
CA SER A 93 10.63 -30.69 -4.37
C SER A 93 9.27 -31.40 -4.58
N ASN A 94 8.36 -31.28 -3.65
CA ASN A 94 7.02 -31.89 -3.70
C ASN A 94 5.93 -30.96 -4.27
N CYS A 95 6.30 -29.82 -4.82
CA CYS A 95 5.37 -28.79 -5.32
C CYS A 95 5.49 -28.61 -6.83
N ARG A 96 4.42 -28.09 -7.45
CA ARG A 96 4.35 -27.77 -8.89
C ARG A 96 4.50 -26.27 -9.17
N PHE A 97 4.70 -25.50 -8.15
CA PHE A 97 4.91 -24.06 -8.20
C PHE A 97 5.99 -23.67 -7.20
N THR A 98 6.68 -22.58 -7.48
CA THR A 98 7.58 -21.92 -6.54
C THR A 98 7.21 -20.46 -6.37
N SER A 99 7.57 -19.89 -5.24
CA SER A 99 7.42 -18.46 -4.95
C SER A 99 8.42 -18.03 -3.87
N ALA A 100 8.28 -16.85 -3.35
CA ALA A 100 9.05 -16.38 -2.21
C ALA A 100 8.15 -15.83 -1.10
N ARG A 101 8.57 -16.08 0.13
CA ARG A 101 8.02 -15.51 1.35
C ARG A 101 9.16 -14.87 2.13
N LEU A 102 9.06 -13.58 2.39
CA LEU A 102 10.09 -12.79 3.05
C LEU A 102 9.58 -12.29 4.39
N LYS A 103 10.47 -12.25 5.38
CA LYS A 103 10.16 -11.72 6.70
C LYS A 103 11.29 -10.91 7.28
N THR A 104 10.95 -10.02 8.21
CA THR A 104 11.90 -9.24 9.02
C THR A 104 12.03 -9.76 10.46
N ALA A 105 11.31 -10.83 10.83
CA ALA A 105 11.29 -11.40 12.17
C ALA A 105 12.70 -11.66 12.71
N GLY A 106 12.95 -11.25 13.95
CA GLY A 106 14.27 -11.33 14.59
C GLY A 106 15.30 -10.31 14.12
N LYS A 107 14.95 -9.45 13.17
CA LYS A 107 15.83 -8.41 12.58
C LYS A 107 15.23 -7.02 12.70
N LYS A 108 13.95 -6.87 12.38
CA LYS A 108 13.25 -5.59 12.43
C LYS A 108 11.79 -5.82 12.84
N SER A 109 11.34 -5.09 13.85
CA SER A 109 9.95 -5.11 14.30
C SER A 109 9.48 -3.72 14.70
N PHE A 110 8.17 -3.50 14.68
CA PHE A 110 7.54 -2.23 15.01
C PHE A 110 6.29 -2.50 15.85
N LYS A 111 6.15 -1.76 16.95
CA LYS A 111 4.97 -1.88 17.81
C LYS A 111 3.88 -0.85 17.46
N TYR A 112 4.30 0.34 17.07
CA TYR A 112 3.42 1.45 16.71
C TYR A 112 3.97 2.15 15.49
N GLY A 113 3.11 2.77 14.71
CA GLY A 113 3.53 3.57 13.59
C GLY A 113 2.59 3.45 12.39
N LYS A 114 3.01 4.03 11.31
CA LYS A 114 2.39 3.95 9.99
C LYS A 114 3.29 3.11 9.10
N MET A 115 2.72 2.10 8.47
CA MET A 115 3.38 1.27 7.47
C MET A 115 2.87 1.67 6.09
N GLU A 116 3.78 1.94 5.18
CA GLU A 116 3.47 2.25 3.80
C GLU A 116 4.35 1.42 2.88
N ALA A 117 3.77 0.90 1.81
CA ALA A 117 4.50 0.28 0.72
C ALA A 117 3.89 0.66 -0.63
N ARG A 118 4.74 0.91 -1.61
CA ARG A 118 4.32 1.05 -3.00
C ARG A 118 4.40 -0.31 -3.67
N ILE A 119 3.25 -0.91 -3.95
CA ILE A 119 3.15 -2.28 -4.44
C ILE A 119 2.52 -2.27 -5.83
N LYS A 120 3.12 -3.05 -6.74
CA LYS A 120 2.54 -3.37 -8.04
C LYS A 120 2.24 -4.86 -8.07
N VAL A 121 0.96 -5.19 -8.19
CA VAL A 121 0.50 -6.55 -8.42
C VAL A 121 0.48 -6.81 -9.92
N ASN A 122 1.30 -7.74 -10.38
CA ASN A 122 1.30 -8.19 -11.77
C ASN A 122 0.47 -9.47 -11.87
N GLY A 123 -0.35 -9.57 -12.91
CA GLY A 123 -1.18 -10.75 -13.12
C GLY A 123 -2.38 -10.85 -12.17
N GLY A 124 -2.86 -9.74 -11.66
CA GLY A 124 -3.96 -9.66 -10.68
C GLY A 124 -5.31 -10.22 -11.12
N ASN A 125 -5.43 -10.76 -12.33
CA ASN A 125 -6.63 -11.42 -12.83
C ASN A 125 -6.35 -12.92 -13.12
N GLN A 126 -5.50 -13.53 -12.33
CA GLN A 126 -5.18 -14.95 -12.48
C GLN A 126 -5.57 -15.73 -11.24
N ASP A 127 -6.35 -16.78 -11.44
CA ASP A 127 -6.70 -17.72 -10.38
C ASP A 127 -5.44 -18.33 -9.74
N GLY A 128 -5.45 -18.42 -8.40
CA GLY A 128 -4.37 -18.99 -7.62
C GLY A 128 -3.21 -18.04 -7.31
N VAL A 129 -3.27 -16.77 -7.75
CA VAL A 129 -2.27 -15.77 -7.36
C VAL A 129 -2.74 -15.04 -6.10
N TRP A 130 -1.88 -14.98 -5.09
CA TRP A 130 -2.20 -14.38 -3.78
C TRP A 130 -1.00 -13.59 -3.22
N PRO A 131 -0.69 -12.41 -3.75
CA PRO A 131 0.29 -11.52 -3.15
C PRO A 131 -0.26 -10.88 -1.88
N ALA A 132 0.59 -10.79 -0.85
CA ALA A 132 0.25 -10.21 0.43
C ALA A 132 1.38 -9.34 0.98
N PHE A 133 0.99 -8.27 1.69
CA PHE A 133 1.87 -7.44 2.50
C PHE A 133 1.22 -7.29 3.88
N TRP A 134 1.85 -7.84 4.90
CA TRP A 134 1.23 -8.07 6.19
C TRP A 134 2.25 -8.10 7.34
N MET A 135 1.75 -8.09 8.55
CA MET A 135 2.51 -8.13 9.79
C MET A 135 2.00 -9.23 10.69
N MET A 136 2.90 -9.85 11.43
CA MET A 136 2.57 -10.86 12.44
C MET A 136 3.25 -10.53 13.76
N GLY A 137 2.56 -10.80 14.87
CA GLY A 137 3.13 -10.64 16.21
C GLY A 137 4.32 -11.58 16.45
N GLU A 138 5.36 -11.06 17.09
CA GLU A 138 6.61 -11.79 17.30
C GLU A 138 6.52 -12.90 18.36
N LYS A 139 5.60 -12.79 19.29
CA LYS A 139 5.51 -13.69 20.45
C LYS A 139 4.12 -14.30 20.55
N GLY A 140 4.07 -15.57 20.89
CA GLY A 140 2.81 -16.29 21.03
C GLY A 140 2.50 -17.21 19.86
N LYS A 141 1.27 -17.63 19.76
CA LYS A 141 0.77 -18.49 18.68
C LYS A 141 -0.35 -17.77 17.94
N TRP A 142 -0.41 -17.99 16.65
CA TRP A 142 -1.53 -17.53 15.84
C TRP A 142 -2.85 -18.20 16.29
N PRO A 143 -3.97 -17.44 16.35
CA PRO A 143 -4.11 -16.01 16.05
C PRO A 143 -3.81 -15.07 17.24
N ASP A 144 -3.65 -15.57 18.45
CA ASP A 144 -3.51 -14.79 19.70
C ASP A 144 -2.32 -13.80 19.68
N ASN A 145 -1.31 -14.07 18.83
CA ASN A 145 -0.17 -13.16 18.66
C ASN A 145 -0.48 -11.97 17.75
N GLY A 146 -1.63 -11.98 17.11
CA GLY A 146 -2.09 -10.94 16.19
C GLY A 146 -1.47 -11.01 14.80
N GLU A 147 -2.30 -10.78 13.79
CA GLU A 147 -1.89 -10.60 12.39
C GLU A 147 -2.61 -9.38 11.82
N LEU A 148 -1.92 -8.58 11.05
CA LEU A 148 -2.46 -7.42 10.36
C LEU A 148 -2.12 -7.50 8.89
N ASP A 149 -3.11 -7.79 8.07
CA ASP A 149 -2.98 -7.79 6.61
C ASP A 149 -3.23 -6.39 6.09
N ILE A 150 -2.18 -5.76 5.62
CA ILE A 150 -2.22 -4.39 5.09
C ILE A 150 -2.72 -4.42 3.66
N MET A 151 -2.32 -5.42 2.89
CA MET A 151 -2.74 -5.65 1.52
C MET A 151 -2.73 -7.13 1.20
N GLU A 152 -3.85 -7.64 0.75
CA GLU A 152 -3.99 -8.94 0.13
C GLU A 152 -4.77 -8.83 -1.18
N HIS A 153 -4.30 -9.52 -2.20
CA HIS A 153 -4.99 -9.63 -3.47
C HIS A 153 -5.03 -11.11 -3.88
N ALA A 154 -6.19 -11.73 -3.76
CA ALA A 154 -6.34 -13.15 -4.04
C ALA A 154 -7.15 -13.38 -5.32
N ASN A 155 -6.64 -14.23 -6.19
CA ASN A 155 -7.26 -14.66 -7.46
C ASN A 155 -7.55 -13.48 -8.42
N ASP A 156 -8.68 -13.53 -9.10
CA ASP A 156 -9.14 -12.56 -10.09
C ASP A 156 -9.88 -11.35 -9.49
N ARG A 157 -9.76 -11.13 -8.20
CA ARG A 157 -10.43 -10.00 -7.55
C ARG A 157 -9.96 -8.67 -8.13
N ASN A 158 -10.88 -7.75 -8.30
CA ASN A 158 -10.59 -6.38 -8.76
C ASN A 158 -10.37 -5.39 -7.59
N TYR A 159 -10.16 -5.91 -6.38
CA TYR A 159 -9.92 -5.15 -5.16
C TYR A 159 -8.82 -5.79 -4.33
N VAL A 160 -8.21 -5.01 -3.46
CA VAL A 160 -7.34 -5.49 -2.39
C VAL A 160 -8.11 -5.51 -1.07
N GLY A 161 -7.85 -6.51 -0.25
CA GLY A 161 -8.38 -6.63 1.10
C GLY A 161 -7.35 -6.25 2.15
N GLY A 162 -7.84 -5.88 3.32
CA GLY A 162 -7.08 -5.83 4.55
C GLY A 162 -7.86 -6.57 5.64
N CYS A 163 -7.14 -7.21 6.56
CA CYS A 163 -7.73 -8.01 7.62
C CYS A 163 -6.96 -7.87 8.93
N ILE A 164 -7.61 -8.19 10.04
CA ILE A 164 -6.96 -8.30 11.35
C ILE A 164 -7.42 -9.61 11.97
N HIS A 165 -6.45 -10.39 12.47
CA HIS A 165 -6.68 -11.62 13.23
C HIS A 165 -6.14 -11.47 14.65
N TRP A 166 -6.92 -11.88 15.66
CA TRP A 166 -6.55 -11.84 17.07
C TRP A 166 -7.27 -12.94 17.89
#